data_2bcefcda1414ae5f0ad6ca71cd32a49a
#
_entry.id   2bcefcda1414ae5f0ad6ca71cd32a49a
#
_cell.length_a   1.000
_cell.length_b   1.000
_cell.length_c   1.000
_cell.angle_alpha   90.00
_cell.angle_beta   90.00
_cell.angle_gamma   90.00
#
_symmetry.space_group_name_H-M   'P 1'
#
loop_
_entity.id
_entity.type
_entity.pdbx_description
1 polymer ?
#
loop_
_entity_poly.entity_id
_entity_poly.type
_entity_poly.pdbx_seq_one_letter_code
_entity_poly.pdbx_strand_id
1 'polypeptide(L)'
;MPPVAAGEMPDAFPAYVTVDYSAGADETPATYPDLPAKIEQAVAVCRTALETYEHPAVMWTGGKDSTLTVYLLRETAREFDLPVPPAVFIDHFQHFDAIHPFLERWAERWGIELHIAQNADVGAYVAEHDLEPGAAIPIDALSAHNQHHVRELLEVEDASFPFLLDTYVGNHLLKTVALNDTLETEGFDGVISGVRWDEQAARADETFFSPRHDPEIYPPHDRVHPILQFEETAVWDTFWQYLVPEAVPDYPAGRLPASVEDLPAGIAVEDLPVPPQYFEGFRSLGSAVSTERTAETPAWLQDMANTTERAGRAQDKEDLMGRLRDLGYM
;
A
#
# COMPACT_ATOMS: atom_id res chain seq x y z
N MET A 1 20.03 2.61 8.37
CA MET A 1 20.50 2.02 9.65
C MET A 1 21.24 0.73 9.34
N PRO A 2 22.30 0.34 10.07
CA PRO A 2 22.87 -0.98 9.88
C PRO A 2 21.81 -2.03 10.25
N PRO A 3 21.83 -3.23 9.63
CA PRO A 3 20.91 -4.30 9.98
C PRO A 3 21.00 -4.59 11.47
N VAL A 4 19.87 -4.64 12.16
CA VAL A 4 19.81 -5.04 13.55
C VAL A 4 20.26 -6.50 13.59
N ALA A 5 21.35 -6.76 14.31
CA ALA A 5 21.86 -8.12 14.49
C ALA A 5 20.76 -8.99 15.12
N ALA A 6 20.61 -10.19 14.61
CA ALA A 6 19.73 -11.19 15.19
C ALA A 6 20.04 -11.37 16.68
N GLY A 7 19.17 -10.89 17.56
CA GLY A 7 19.30 -11.13 18.98
C GLY A 7 19.04 -9.91 19.86
N GLU A 8 17.85 -9.44 19.92
CA GLU A 8 17.16 -8.88 21.09
C GLU A 8 15.93 -8.15 20.56
N MET A 9 14.81 -8.89 20.42
CA MET A 9 13.52 -8.27 20.20
C MET A 9 13.16 -7.45 21.45
N PRO A 10 12.62 -6.22 21.29
CA PRO A 10 12.07 -5.49 22.43
C PRO A 10 11.01 -6.33 23.13
N ASP A 11 10.94 -6.28 24.46
CA ASP A 11 9.99 -7.02 25.30
C ASP A 11 8.48 -6.79 24.93
N ALA A 12 8.21 -5.87 24.02
CA ALA A 12 6.86 -5.45 23.64
C ALA A 12 6.29 -6.18 22.39
N PHE A 13 7.13 -6.84 21.56
CA PHE A 13 6.65 -7.57 20.39
C PHE A 13 6.41 -9.05 20.72
N PRO A 14 5.36 -9.71 20.14
CA PRO A 14 5.01 -11.07 20.52
C PRO A 14 6.15 -12.07 20.30
N ALA A 15 6.54 -12.78 21.37
CA ALA A 15 7.64 -13.75 21.34
C ALA A 15 7.34 -14.99 20.49
N TYR A 16 6.09 -15.19 20.04
CA TYR A 16 5.74 -16.29 19.14
C TYR A 16 6.13 -16.02 17.69
N VAL A 17 6.39 -14.76 17.30
CA VAL A 17 6.80 -14.41 15.95
C VAL A 17 8.24 -14.84 15.73
N THR A 18 8.44 -15.75 14.76
CA THR A 18 9.74 -16.26 14.37
C THR A 18 9.87 -16.20 12.86
N VAL A 19 10.41 -15.09 12.34
CA VAL A 19 10.67 -14.88 10.92
C VAL A 19 12.15 -14.60 10.68
N ASP A 20 12.60 -14.83 9.46
CA ASP A 20 13.95 -14.44 9.04
C ASP A 20 13.93 -13.01 8.50
N TYR A 21 14.33 -12.05 9.33
CA TYR A 21 14.42 -10.64 8.94
C TYR A 21 15.53 -10.36 7.90
N SER A 22 16.40 -11.31 7.60
CA SER A 22 17.39 -11.20 6.53
C SER A 22 16.90 -11.75 5.19
N ALA A 23 15.71 -12.37 5.15
CA ALA A 23 15.15 -12.93 3.94
C ALA A 23 14.91 -11.83 2.88
N GLY A 24 15.55 -11.95 1.72
CA GLY A 24 15.56 -10.94 0.66
C GLY A 24 16.73 -9.95 0.75
N ALA A 25 17.54 -9.96 1.81
CA ALA A 25 18.71 -9.10 1.88
C ALA A 25 19.71 -9.42 0.74
N ASP A 26 20.23 -8.37 0.11
CA ASP A 26 21.15 -8.48 -1.05
C ASP A 26 20.52 -9.14 -2.31
N GLU A 27 19.21 -9.38 -2.32
CA GLU A 27 18.49 -9.89 -3.47
C GLU A 27 17.95 -8.73 -4.34
N THR A 28 17.59 -9.07 -5.58
CA THR A 28 17.04 -8.13 -6.55
C THR A 28 15.94 -8.83 -7.37
N PRO A 29 15.12 -8.11 -8.16
CA PRO A 29 14.18 -8.76 -9.07
C PRO A 29 14.82 -9.81 -10.00
N ALA A 30 16.10 -9.65 -10.36
CA ALA A 30 16.83 -10.59 -11.21
C ALA A 30 17.17 -11.93 -10.53
N THR A 31 17.11 -12.01 -9.20
CA THR A 31 17.23 -13.29 -8.45
C THR A 31 16.07 -14.24 -8.82
N TYR A 32 14.94 -13.68 -9.24
CA TYR A 32 13.73 -14.39 -9.62
C TYR A 32 13.48 -14.21 -11.12
N PRO A 33 14.02 -15.11 -11.98
CA PRO A 33 14.24 -14.82 -13.40
C PRO A 33 12.95 -14.82 -14.25
N ASP A 34 11.86 -15.39 -13.75
CA ASP A 34 10.61 -15.48 -14.48
C ASP A 34 9.40 -15.28 -13.57
N LEU A 35 8.23 -15.11 -14.17
CA LEU A 35 6.99 -14.86 -13.44
C LEU A 35 6.60 -16.00 -12.48
N PRO A 36 6.71 -17.30 -12.85
CA PRO A 36 6.48 -18.38 -11.89
C PRO A 36 7.35 -18.31 -10.65
N ALA A 37 8.65 -18.05 -10.77
CA ALA A 37 9.57 -17.93 -9.63
C ALA A 37 9.19 -16.75 -8.72
N LYS A 38 8.77 -15.62 -9.30
CA LYS A 38 8.28 -14.45 -8.54
C LYS A 38 7.01 -14.77 -7.75
N ILE A 39 6.06 -15.46 -8.37
CA ILE A 39 4.80 -15.88 -7.74
C ILE A 39 5.07 -16.90 -6.64
N GLU A 40 5.92 -17.90 -6.89
CA GLU A 40 6.28 -18.92 -5.89
C GLU A 40 6.88 -18.29 -4.63
N GLN A 41 7.80 -17.32 -4.79
CA GLN A 41 8.36 -16.58 -3.66
C GLN A 41 7.28 -15.76 -2.94
N ALA A 42 6.40 -15.08 -3.66
CA ALA A 42 5.32 -14.33 -3.05
C ALA A 42 4.38 -15.22 -2.21
N VAL A 43 4.02 -16.40 -2.74
CA VAL A 43 3.22 -17.40 -2.04
C VAL A 43 3.94 -17.89 -0.78
N ALA A 44 5.26 -18.15 -0.84
CA ALA A 44 6.04 -18.56 0.31
C ALA A 44 6.05 -17.50 1.42
N VAL A 45 6.22 -16.22 1.06
CA VAL A 45 6.18 -15.10 2.03
C VAL A 45 4.76 -14.92 2.60
N CYS A 46 3.73 -14.94 1.75
CA CYS A 46 2.33 -14.87 2.19
C CYS A 46 1.99 -16.00 3.17
N ARG A 47 2.36 -17.23 2.83
CA ARG A 47 2.15 -18.39 3.69
C ARG A 47 2.84 -18.23 5.04
N THR A 48 4.12 -17.85 5.05
CA THR A 48 4.87 -17.61 6.29
C THR A 48 4.17 -16.56 7.15
N ALA A 49 3.70 -15.46 6.53
CA ALA A 49 2.96 -14.44 7.25
C ALA A 49 1.66 -14.98 7.87
N LEU A 50 0.85 -15.70 7.11
CA LEU A 50 -0.43 -16.27 7.57
C LEU A 50 -0.25 -17.35 8.65
N GLU A 51 0.87 -18.08 8.63
CA GLU A 51 1.17 -19.11 9.64
C GLU A 51 1.83 -18.53 10.90
N THR A 52 2.42 -17.32 10.83
CA THR A 52 3.22 -16.74 11.92
C THR A 52 2.47 -15.73 12.75
N TYR A 53 1.78 -14.77 12.11
CA TYR A 53 1.10 -13.68 12.81
C TYR A 53 -0.30 -14.11 13.30
N GLU A 54 -0.66 -13.74 14.54
CA GLU A 54 -1.98 -14.04 15.08
C GLU A 54 -3.04 -13.05 14.57
N HIS A 55 -2.64 -11.81 14.30
CA HIS A 55 -3.50 -10.73 13.82
C HIS A 55 -2.90 -10.03 12.58
N PRO A 56 -2.69 -10.77 11.48
CA PRO A 56 -2.19 -10.14 10.25
C PRO A 56 -3.26 -9.27 9.58
N ALA A 57 -2.82 -8.20 8.90
CA ALA A 57 -3.67 -7.39 8.03
C ALA A 57 -2.96 -7.06 6.73
N VAL A 58 -3.71 -6.87 5.63
CA VAL A 58 -3.14 -6.47 4.34
C VAL A 58 -3.51 -5.04 3.99
N MET A 59 -2.51 -4.23 3.63
CA MET A 59 -2.72 -2.86 3.17
C MET A 59 -3.29 -2.87 1.75
N TRP A 60 -4.48 -2.31 1.56
CA TRP A 60 -5.14 -2.28 0.26
C TRP A 60 -5.53 -0.85 -0.14
N THR A 61 -4.75 -0.24 -1.00
CA THR A 61 -4.93 1.16 -1.45
C THR A 61 -5.78 1.29 -2.71
N GLY A 62 -6.24 0.17 -3.29
CA GLY A 62 -6.87 0.13 -4.61
C GLY A 62 -5.88 0.20 -5.78
N GLY A 63 -4.61 0.49 -5.53
CA GLY A 63 -3.55 0.46 -6.55
C GLY A 63 -3.19 -0.98 -6.99
N LYS A 64 -2.56 -1.10 -8.17
CA LYS A 64 -2.19 -2.40 -8.77
C LYS A 64 -1.39 -3.31 -7.84
N ASP A 65 -0.38 -2.75 -7.17
CA ASP A 65 0.54 -3.51 -6.33
C ASP A 65 -0.16 -4.08 -5.08
N SER A 66 -0.93 -3.25 -4.39
CA SER A 66 -1.73 -3.68 -3.23
C SER A 66 -2.84 -4.65 -3.62
N THR A 67 -3.49 -4.47 -4.78
CA THR A 67 -4.53 -5.39 -5.28
C THR A 67 -3.92 -6.75 -5.66
N LEU A 68 -2.73 -6.77 -6.28
CA LEU A 68 -1.99 -8.01 -6.53
C LEU A 68 -1.63 -8.71 -5.22
N THR A 69 -1.17 -7.95 -4.22
CA THR A 69 -0.82 -8.50 -2.89
C THR A 69 -2.03 -9.16 -2.23
N VAL A 70 -3.19 -8.49 -2.23
CA VAL A 70 -4.45 -9.05 -1.70
C VAL A 70 -4.84 -10.32 -2.45
N TYR A 71 -4.73 -10.32 -3.78
CA TYR A 71 -5.02 -11.50 -4.60
C TYR A 71 -4.12 -12.68 -4.23
N LEU A 72 -2.80 -12.50 -4.23
CA LEU A 72 -1.84 -13.58 -3.92
C LEU A 72 -2.03 -14.09 -2.49
N LEU A 73 -2.29 -13.22 -1.54
CA LEU A 73 -2.55 -13.57 -0.15
C LEU A 73 -3.83 -14.42 -0.01
N ARG A 74 -4.91 -14.01 -0.68
CA ARG A 74 -6.18 -14.74 -0.72
C ARG A 74 -6.02 -16.12 -1.36
N GLU A 75 -5.31 -16.21 -2.50
CA GLU A 75 -5.06 -17.49 -3.17
C GLU A 75 -4.18 -18.40 -2.31
N THR A 76 -3.15 -17.86 -1.63
CA THR A 76 -2.33 -18.60 -0.67
C THR A 76 -3.18 -19.11 0.50
N ALA A 77 -4.00 -18.25 1.10
CA ALA A 77 -4.90 -18.65 2.18
C ALA A 77 -5.82 -19.81 1.76
N ARG A 78 -6.38 -19.74 0.55
CA ARG A 78 -7.25 -20.79 -0.01
C ARG A 78 -6.51 -22.09 -0.29
N GLU A 79 -5.28 -22.01 -0.84
CA GLU A 79 -4.46 -23.20 -1.15
C GLU A 79 -4.05 -23.97 0.10
N PHE A 80 -3.73 -23.26 1.18
CA PHE A 80 -3.22 -23.86 2.43
C PHE A 80 -4.29 -23.97 3.54
N ASP A 81 -5.57 -23.71 3.23
CA ASP A 81 -6.69 -23.75 4.20
C ASP A 81 -6.45 -22.85 5.43
N LEU A 82 -5.94 -21.65 5.19
CA LEU A 82 -5.66 -20.63 6.19
C LEU A 82 -6.72 -19.52 6.15
N PRO A 83 -6.94 -18.77 7.25
CA PRO A 83 -7.85 -17.64 7.24
C PRO A 83 -7.32 -16.51 6.34
N VAL A 84 -8.23 -15.86 5.60
CA VAL A 84 -7.89 -14.64 4.86
C VAL A 84 -7.89 -13.47 5.85
N PRO A 85 -6.80 -12.72 5.97
CA PRO A 85 -6.74 -11.59 6.90
C PRO A 85 -7.59 -10.41 6.39
N PRO A 86 -8.03 -9.50 7.29
CA PRO A 86 -8.69 -8.28 6.89
C PRO A 86 -7.77 -7.38 6.08
N ALA A 87 -8.39 -6.54 5.24
CA ALA A 87 -7.70 -5.48 4.53
C ALA A 87 -7.83 -4.14 5.28
N VAL A 88 -6.79 -3.32 5.22
CA VAL A 88 -6.78 -1.96 5.75
C VAL A 88 -6.60 -0.98 4.60
N PHE A 89 -7.55 -0.08 4.46
CA PHE A 89 -7.48 1.05 3.55
C PHE A 89 -7.24 2.34 4.33
N ILE A 90 -6.15 3.04 4.05
CA ILE A 90 -5.90 4.36 4.65
C ILE A 90 -6.66 5.41 3.83
N ASP A 91 -7.74 5.92 4.41
CA ASP A 91 -8.50 7.02 3.80
C ASP A 91 -7.91 8.38 4.21
N HIS A 92 -7.19 8.98 3.28
CA HIS A 92 -6.59 10.32 3.44
C HIS A 92 -7.45 11.44 2.84
N PHE A 93 -8.70 11.17 2.50
CA PHE A 93 -9.72 12.11 1.98
C PHE A 93 -9.40 12.77 0.62
N GLN A 94 -8.37 12.32 -0.09
CA GLN A 94 -7.92 12.90 -1.37
C GLN A 94 -7.72 11.81 -2.43
N HIS A 95 -8.59 10.80 -2.42
CA HIS A 95 -8.57 9.71 -3.40
C HIS A 95 -9.28 10.09 -4.69
N PHE A 96 -9.02 9.36 -5.76
CA PHE A 96 -9.90 9.35 -6.93
C PHE A 96 -11.27 8.78 -6.54
N ASP A 97 -12.34 9.36 -7.06
CA ASP A 97 -13.72 8.97 -6.73
C ASP A 97 -14.02 7.49 -6.95
N ALA A 98 -13.30 6.85 -7.88
CA ALA A 98 -13.49 5.44 -8.19
C ALA A 98 -12.89 4.48 -7.13
N ILE A 99 -12.00 4.94 -6.23
CA ILE A 99 -11.25 4.05 -5.33
C ILE A 99 -12.13 3.44 -4.25
N HIS A 100 -12.93 4.23 -3.53
CA HIS A 100 -13.84 3.70 -2.51
C HIS A 100 -14.84 2.68 -3.09
N PRO A 101 -15.59 2.98 -4.17
CA PRO A 101 -16.49 1.99 -4.78
C PRO A 101 -15.78 0.75 -5.31
N PHE A 102 -14.52 0.90 -5.77
CA PHE A 102 -13.70 -0.23 -6.19
C PHE A 102 -13.38 -1.16 -5.01
N LEU A 103 -12.87 -0.61 -3.91
CA LEU A 103 -12.51 -1.37 -2.71
C LEU A 103 -13.71 -2.07 -2.09
N GLU A 104 -14.82 -1.36 -1.90
CA GLU A 104 -16.07 -1.93 -1.35
C GLU A 104 -16.57 -3.11 -2.19
N ARG A 105 -16.62 -2.93 -3.52
CA ARG A 105 -17.08 -3.97 -4.45
C ARG A 105 -16.20 -5.21 -4.41
N TRP A 106 -14.88 -5.03 -4.42
CA TRP A 106 -13.96 -6.17 -4.46
C TRP A 106 -13.76 -6.81 -3.10
N ALA A 107 -13.88 -6.06 -2.00
CA ALA A 107 -13.92 -6.61 -0.65
C ALA A 107 -15.14 -7.55 -0.49
N GLU A 108 -16.34 -7.10 -0.94
CA GLU A 108 -17.54 -7.92 -0.94
C GLU A 108 -17.37 -9.17 -1.83
N ARG A 109 -16.92 -9.01 -3.08
CA ARG A 109 -16.75 -10.12 -4.03
C ARG A 109 -15.72 -11.17 -3.55
N TRP A 110 -14.67 -10.73 -2.88
CA TRP A 110 -13.61 -11.61 -2.39
C TRP A 110 -13.83 -12.10 -0.96
N GLY A 111 -14.89 -11.61 -0.29
CA GLY A 111 -15.22 -11.97 1.10
C GLY A 111 -14.17 -11.49 2.10
N ILE A 112 -13.58 -10.31 1.87
CA ILE A 112 -12.53 -9.71 2.69
C ILE A 112 -13.16 -8.64 3.57
N GLU A 113 -12.90 -8.68 4.87
CA GLU A 113 -13.24 -7.60 5.79
C GLU A 113 -12.38 -6.38 5.49
N LEU A 114 -12.99 -5.20 5.32
CA LEU A 114 -12.30 -3.96 4.99
C LEU A 114 -12.38 -2.97 6.14
N HIS A 115 -11.24 -2.69 6.78
CA HIS A 115 -11.07 -1.64 7.77
C HIS A 115 -10.68 -0.33 7.10
N ILE A 116 -11.36 0.76 7.45
CA ILE A 116 -11.03 2.10 6.97
C ILE A 116 -10.24 2.83 8.04
N ALA A 117 -8.94 2.99 7.82
CA ALA A 117 -8.05 3.76 8.67
C ALA A 117 -8.09 5.23 8.26
N GLN A 118 -8.58 6.11 9.11
CA GLN A 118 -8.65 7.54 8.83
C GLN A 118 -8.35 8.36 10.09
N ASN A 119 -7.76 9.54 9.93
CA ASN A 119 -7.65 10.50 11.02
C ASN A 119 -9.02 11.20 11.18
N ALA A 120 -9.83 10.64 12.08
CA ALA A 120 -11.22 11.09 12.28
C ALA A 120 -11.33 12.55 12.72
N ASP A 121 -10.35 13.06 13.47
CA ASP A 121 -10.29 14.44 13.95
C ASP A 121 -10.05 15.41 12.76
N VAL A 122 -9.06 15.11 11.91
CA VAL A 122 -8.83 15.90 10.69
C VAL A 122 -10.02 15.81 9.76
N GLY A 123 -10.58 14.60 9.56
CA GLY A 123 -11.76 14.40 8.72
C GLY A 123 -12.97 15.17 9.20
N ALA A 124 -13.23 15.20 10.51
CA ALA A 124 -14.32 15.98 11.09
C ALA A 124 -14.13 17.49 10.85
N TYR A 125 -12.92 18.00 11.06
CA TYR A 125 -12.62 19.42 10.81
C TYR A 125 -12.79 19.79 9.34
N VAL A 126 -12.32 18.95 8.42
CA VAL A 126 -12.48 19.15 6.97
C VAL A 126 -13.96 19.17 6.58
N ALA A 127 -14.74 18.22 7.08
CA ALA A 127 -16.18 18.13 6.77
C ALA A 127 -17.00 19.30 7.38
N GLU A 128 -16.70 19.72 8.62
CA GLU A 128 -17.39 20.84 9.27
C GLU A 128 -17.17 22.17 8.55
N HIS A 129 -15.98 22.38 7.97
CA HIS A 129 -15.59 23.62 7.32
C HIS A 129 -15.65 23.57 5.78
N ASP A 130 -16.10 22.46 5.20
CA ASP A 130 -16.17 22.22 3.75
C ASP A 130 -14.84 22.56 3.04
N LEU A 131 -13.75 22.02 3.56
CA LEU A 131 -12.41 22.38 3.11
C LEU A 131 -12.00 21.61 1.86
N GLU A 132 -11.52 22.36 0.88
CA GLU A 132 -10.88 21.81 -0.31
C GLU A 132 -9.39 21.48 -0.06
N PRO A 133 -8.81 20.55 -0.82
CA PRO A 133 -7.37 20.28 -0.76
C PRO A 133 -6.52 21.56 -0.91
N GLY A 134 -5.55 21.72 -0.04
CA GLY A 134 -4.70 22.92 0.03
C GLY A 134 -5.17 23.99 1.02
N ALA A 135 -6.41 23.89 1.52
CA ALA A 135 -6.87 24.78 2.58
C ALA A 135 -6.04 24.63 3.86
N ALA A 136 -5.87 25.73 4.60
CA ALA A 136 -5.12 25.70 5.85
C ALA A 136 -5.96 25.13 6.99
N ILE A 137 -5.42 24.16 7.71
CA ILE A 137 -6.00 23.63 8.95
C ILE A 137 -5.19 24.16 10.12
N PRO A 138 -5.81 24.94 11.06
CA PRO A 138 -5.15 25.38 12.28
C PRO A 138 -4.81 24.19 13.18
N ILE A 139 -3.56 24.08 13.61
CA ILE A 139 -3.12 22.96 14.45
C ILE A 139 -3.85 22.98 15.81
N ASP A 140 -4.07 24.17 16.36
CA ASP A 140 -4.76 24.34 17.65
C ASP A 140 -6.26 23.96 17.62
N ALA A 141 -6.83 23.79 16.42
CA ALA A 141 -8.22 23.32 16.26
C ALA A 141 -8.35 21.78 16.33
N LEU A 142 -7.23 21.05 16.23
CA LEU A 142 -7.20 19.61 16.30
C LEU A 142 -7.16 19.11 17.75
N SER A 143 -7.41 17.81 17.94
CA SER A 143 -7.30 17.14 19.23
C SER A 143 -5.89 17.24 19.83
N ALA A 144 -5.78 17.05 21.15
CA ALA A 144 -4.50 17.03 21.84
C ALA A 144 -3.57 15.94 21.30
N HIS A 145 -4.12 14.80 20.82
CA HIS A 145 -3.37 13.73 20.18
C HIS A 145 -2.68 14.24 18.90
N ASN A 146 -3.43 14.82 17.95
CA ASN A 146 -2.86 15.35 16.73
C ASN A 146 -1.92 16.55 16.97
N GLN A 147 -2.24 17.41 17.94
CA GLN A 147 -1.32 18.49 18.33
C GLN A 147 0.01 17.94 18.85
N HIS A 148 0.01 16.89 19.68
CA HIS A 148 1.22 16.23 20.16
C HIS A 148 2.06 15.70 18.99
N HIS A 149 1.44 14.99 18.03
CA HIS A 149 2.13 14.52 16.84
C HIS A 149 2.82 15.65 16.08
N VAL A 150 2.13 16.78 15.88
CA VAL A 150 2.70 17.89 15.10
C VAL A 150 3.76 18.65 15.88
N ARG A 151 3.52 18.94 17.17
CA ARG A 151 4.40 19.80 17.98
C ARG A 151 5.61 19.07 18.52
N GLU A 152 5.41 17.86 19.08
CA GLU A 152 6.45 17.14 19.79
C GLU A 152 7.21 16.15 18.89
N LEU A 153 6.48 15.43 18.02
CA LEU A 153 7.13 14.41 17.18
C LEU A 153 7.65 14.98 15.85
N LEU A 154 6.91 15.89 15.22
CA LEU A 154 7.37 16.53 13.98
C LEU A 154 8.16 17.81 14.21
N GLU A 155 8.16 18.36 15.44
CA GLU A 155 8.82 19.63 15.81
C GLU A 155 8.39 20.82 14.94
N VAL A 156 7.09 20.88 14.55
CA VAL A 156 6.54 21.94 13.71
C VAL A 156 5.90 23.03 14.56
N GLU A 157 6.40 24.28 14.43
CA GLU A 157 5.92 25.45 15.18
C GLU A 157 4.87 26.28 14.43
N ASP A 158 4.63 26.00 13.15
CA ASP A 158 3.65 26.72 12.33
C ASP A 158 2.24 26.68 12.96
N ALA A 159 1.47 27.75 12.78
CA ALA A 159 0.11 27.83 13.33
C ALA A 159 -0.89 26.92 12.61
N SER A 160 -0.61 26.55 11.37
CA SER A 160 -1.47 25.73 10.51
C SER A 160 -0.64 24.94 9.52
N PHE A 161 -1.24 23.90 8.93
CA PHE A 161 -0.67 23.16 7.81
C PHE A 161 -1.68 23.10 6.65
N PRO A 162 -1.22 22.93 5.40
CA PRO A 162 -2.12 22.78 4.28
C PRO A 162 -2.73 21.36 4.29
N PHE A 163 -4.02 21.26 4.01
CA PHE A 163 -4.72 19.99 3.83
C PHE A 163 -4.27 19.34 2.50
N LEU A 164 -3.04 18.86 2.48
CA LEU A 164 -2.41 18.17 1.34
C LEU A 164 -1.64 16.95 1.82
N LEU A 165 -1.95 15.81 1.24
CA LEU A 165 -1.26 14.54 1.53
C LEU A 165 0.24 14.62 1.29
N ASP A 166 0.66 15.37 0.30
CA ASP A 166 2.07 15.46 -0.14
C ASP A 166 2.91 16.45 0.66
N THR A 167 2.43 16.89 1.81
CA THR A 167 3.17 17.71 2.77
C THR A 167 3.63 16.90 3.98
N TYR A 168 4.63 17.38 4.71
CA TYR A 168 5.19 16.67 5.86
C TYR A 168 4.16 16.39 6.96
N VAL A 169 3.43 17.42 7.40
CA VAL A 169 2.38 17.29 8.42
C VAL A 169 1.17 16.52 7.85
N GLY A 170 0.74 16.88 6.63
CA GLY A 170 -0.40 16.22 6.00
C GLY A 170 -0.16 14.71 5.80
N ASN A 171 1.01 14.30 5.33
CA ASN A 171 1.34 12.89 5.19
C ASN A 171 1.33 12.18 6.55
N HIS A 172 1.96 12.77 7.55
CA HIS A 172 2.02 12.18 8.88
C HIS A 172 0.62 12.01 9.49
N LEU A 173 -0.18 13.07 9.53
CA LEU A 173 -1.51 13.01 10.14
C LEU A 173 -2.48 12.13 9.36
N LEU A 174 -2.49 12.24 8.03
CA LEU A 174 -3.47 11.54 7.19
C LEU A 174 -3.11 10.08 6.90
N LYS A 175 -1.86 9.67 7.09
CA LYS A 175 -1.45 8.28 6.86
C LYS A 175 -0.85 7.63 8.10
N THR A 176 0.22 8.20 8.67
CA THR A 176 0.94 7.54 9.76
C THR A 176 0.08 7.45 11.00
N VAL A 177 -0.51 8.56 11.45
CA VAL A 177 -1.39 8.57 12.61
C VAL A 177 -2.63 7.70 12.37
N ALA A 178 -3.29 7.84 11.22
CA ALA A 178 -4.46 7.04 10.86
C ALA A 178 -4.16 5.53 10.88
N LEU A 179 -3.01 5.11 10.36
CA LEU A 179 -2.60 3.72 10.41
C LEU A 179 -2.25 3.27 11.83
N ASN A 180 -1.45 4.04 12.56
CA ASN A 180 -1.03 3.69 13.92
C ASN A 180 -2.23 3.52 14.86
N ASP A 181 -3.20 4.44 14.82
CA ASP A 181 -4.43 4.36 15.61
C ASP A 181 -5.22 3.08 15.28
N THR A 182 -5.24 2.68 14.00
CA THR A 182 -5.89 1.45 13.58
C THR A 182 -5.12 0.20 14.03
N LEU A 183 -3.78 0.20 13.90
CA LEU A 183 -2.93 -0.90 14.37
C LEU A 183 -3.10 -1.14 15.87
N GLU A 184 -3.15 -0.06 16.67
CA GLU A 184 -3.34 -0.14 18.11
C GLU A 184 -4.74 -0.63 18.48
N THR A 185 -5.77 -0.13 17.80
CA THR A 185 -7.17 -0.49 18.08
C THR A 185 -7.48 -1.93 17.76
N GLU A 186 -7.00 -2.41 16.60
CA GLU A 186 -7.27 -3.76 16.10
C GLU A 186 -6.23 -4.79 16.59
N GLY A 187 -5.09 -4.33 17.11
CA GLY A 187 -4.02 -5.19 17.62
C GLY A 187 -3.28 -5.94 16.52
N PHE A 188 -3.16 -5.35 15.32
CA PHE A 188 -2.45 -5.99 14.20
C PHE A 188 -0.95 -6.11 14.48
N ASP A 189 -0.40 -7.32 14.34
CA ASP A 189 1.00 -7.68 14.60
C ASP A 189 1.81 -7.94 13.31
N GLY A 190 1.14 -8.18 12.18
CA GLY A 190 1.75 -8.33 10.86
C GLY A 190 1.04 -7.50 9.80
N VAL A 191 1.74 -6.54 9.18
CA VAL A 191 1.18 -5.62 8.17
C VAL A 191 1.76 -5.95 6.80
N ILE A 192 0.94 -6.60 5.97
CA ILE A 192 1.33 -7.07 4.63
C ILE A 192 1.10 -5.94 3.62
N SER A 193 2.10 -5.61 2.80
CA SER A 193 2.01 -4.50 1.85
C SER A 193 2.66 -4.79 0.50
N GLY A 194 2.16 -4.13 -0.55
CA GLY A 194 2.61 -4.29 -1.93
C GLY A 194 3.83 -3.41 -2.27
N VAL A 195 4.88 -3.47 -1.46
CA VAL A 195 6.15 -2.78 -1.72
C VAL A 195 7.00 -3.59 -2.69
N ARG A 196 7.71 -2.92 -3.61
CA ARG A 196 8.62 -3.53 -4.59
C ARG A 196 9.97 -2.83 -4.58
N TRP A 197 11.05 -3.60 -4.86
CA TRP A 197 12.42 -3.06 -4.97
C TRP A 197 12.58 -2.07 -6.13
N ASP A 198 11.87 -2.30 -7.27
CA ASP A 198 12.00 -1.49 -8.49
C ASP A 198 11.26 -0.14 -8.44
N GLU A 199 10.38 0.06 -7.46
CA GLU A 199 9.50 1.24 -7.43
C GLU A 199 10.26 2.55 -7.14
N GLN A 200 11.25 2.50 -6.23
CA GLN A 200 12.12 3.63 -5.90
C GLN A 200 13.37 3.17 -5.13
N ALA A 201 14.47 3.94 -5.26
CA ALA A 201 15.75 3.62 -4.63
C ALA A 201 15.66 3.43 -3.10
N ALA A 202 14.78 4.17 -2.42
CA ALA A 202 14.58 4.06 -0.99
C ALA A 202 14.04 2.69 -0.53
N ARG A 203 13.54 1.86 -1.46
CA ARG A 203 13.01 0.51 -1.18
C ARG A 203 13.97 -0.62 -1.57
N ALA A 204 15.09 -0.30 -2.18
CA ALA A 204 16.05 -1.31 -2.66
C ALA A 204 16.63 -2.18 -1.54
N ASP A 205 16.67 -1.68 -0.31
CA ASP A 205 17.21 -2.37 0.86
C ASP A 205 16.12 -3.03 1.75
N GLU A 206 14.83 -2.99 1.33
CA GLU A 206 13.77 -3.66 2.09
C GLU A 206 13.90 -5.18 2.01
N THR A 207 13.53 -5.86 3.10
CA THR A 207 13.49 -7.32 3.21
C THR A 207 12.05 -7.83 3.21
N PHE A 208 11.83 -9.13 2.99
CA PHE A 208 10.48 -9.70 2.99
C PHE A 208 9.77 -9.54 4.34
N PHE A 209 10.53 -9.52 5.43
CA PHE A 209 10.05 -9.23 6.77
C PHE A 209 10.89 -8.11 7.38
N SER A 210 10.25 -7.04 7.84
CA SER A 210 10.93 -5.84 8.32
C SER A 210 10.33 -5.40 9.65
N PRO A 211 11.10 -5.44 10.76
CA PRO A 211 10.58 -5.15 12.09
C PRO A 211 10.27 -3.65 12.27
N ARG A 212 9.16 -3.37 12.95
CA ARG A 212 8.74 -2.05 13.41
C ARG A 212 8.37 -2.17 14.88
N HIS A 213 9.39 -2.28 15.73
CA HIS A 213 9.23 -2.64 17.15
C HIS A 213 9.51 -1.50 18.11
N ASP A 214 9.71 -0.28 17.64
CA ASP A 214 9.94 0.88 18.49
C ASP A 214 8.60 1.46 18.99
N PRO A 215 8.18 1.18 20.23
CA PRO A 215 6.90 1.61 20.77
C PRO A 215 6.81 3.12 21.02
N GLU A 216 7.94 3.86 20.96
CA GLU A 216 7.92 5.31 21.07
C GLU A 216 7.48 5.99 19.77
N ILE A 217 7.55 5.26 18.63
CA ILE A 217 7.26 5.80 17.30
C ILE A 217 5.93 5.26 16.75
N TYR A 218 5.65 3.95 16.94
CA TYR A 218 4.48 3.26 16.39
C TYR A 218 4.10 2.03 17.22
N PRO A 219 2.85 1.55 17.12
CA PRO A 219 2.48 0.25 17.68
C PRO A 219 3.38 -0.85 17.11
N PRO A 220 3.99 -1.71 17.96
CA PRO A 220 4.91 -2.73 17.49
C PRO A 220 4.25 -3.72 16.53
N HIS A 221 4.82 -3.87 15.33
CA HIS A 221 4.37 -4.79 14.29
C HIS A 221 5.52 -5.15 13.34
N ASP A 222 5.35 -6.20 12.55
CA ASP A 222 6.22 -6.46 11.42
C ASP A 222 5.58 -5.97 10.12
N ARG A 223 6.41 -5.46 9.21
CA ARG A 223 6.05 -5.25 7.81
C ARG A 223 6.40 -6.48 7.00
N VAL A 224 5.47 -6.92 6.16
CA VAL A 224 5.65 -8.06 5.26
C VAL A 224 5.47 -7.59 3.81
N HIS A 225 6.42 -7.93 2.94
CA HIS A 225 6.50 -7.45 1.58
C HIS A 225 6.57 -8.61 0.57
N PRO A 226 5.45 -9.30 0.27
CA PRO A 226 5.49 -10.53 -0.53
C PRO A 226 5.82 -10.33 -2.01
N ILE A 227 5.74 -9.10 -2.52
CA ILE A 227 5.99 -8.80 -3.94
C ILE A 227 7.24 -7.95 -4.19
N LEU A 228 8.21 -7.92 -3.26
CA LEU A 228 9.46 -7.16 -3.43
C LEU A 228 10.17 -7.45 -4.74
N GLN A 229 10.19 -8.71 -5.15
CA GLN A 229 10.88 -9.22 -6.34
C GLN A 229 10.15 -8.93 -7.66
N PHE A 230 8.95 -8.37 -7.64
CA PHE A 230 8.23 -8.03 -8.85
C PHE A 230 8.76 -6.72 -9.45
N GLU A 231 8.94 -6.70 -10.77
CA GLU A 231 8.95 -5.46 -11.53
C GLU A 231 7.52 -5.10 -11.96
N GLU A 232 7.30 -3.84 -12.30
CA GLU A 232 5.98 -3.36 -12.72
C GLU A 232 5.39 -4.17 -13.88
N THR A 233 6.21 -4.61 -14.83
CA THR A 233 5.80 -5.51 -15.92
C THR A 233 5.24 -6.83 -15.39
N ALA A 234 5.93 -7.43 -14.41
CA ALA A 234 5.50 -8.69 -13.80
C ALA A 234 4.20 -8.53 -13.01
N VAL A 235 3.96 -7.36 -12.41
CA VAL A 235 2.67 -7.03 -11.77
C VAL A 235 1.54 -7.11 -12.81
N TRP A 236 1.67 -6.39 -13.94
CA TRP A 236 0.65 -6.40 -15.00
C TRP A 236 0.50 -7.75 -15.69
N ASP A 237 1.60 -8.49 -15.90
CA ASP A 237 1.55 -9.85 -16.43
C ASP A 237 0.75 -10.76 -15.50
N THR A 238 0.93 -10.64 -14.18
CA THR A 238 0.14 -11.42 -13.22
C THR A 238 -1.34 -11.03 -13.25
N PHE A 239 -1.64 -9.74 -13.37
CA PHE A 239 -3.02 -9.28 -13.50
C PHE A 239 -3.72 -9.95 -14.69
N TRP A 240 -3.13 -9.84 -15.89
CA TRP A 240 -3.80 -10.27 -17.11
C TRP A 240 -3.71 -11.77 -17.38
N GLN A 241 -2.73 -12.46 -16.80
CA GLN A 241 -2.61 -13.92 -16.94
C GLN A 241 -3.39 -14.70 -15.89
N TYR A 242 -3.54 -14.18 -14.68
CA TYR A 242 -4.09 -14.93 -13.54
C TYR A 242 -5.24 -14.20 -12.84
N LEU A 243 -5.01 -12.98 -12.33
CA LEU A 243 -5.95 -12.29 -11.46
C LEU A 243 -7.26 -11.93 -12.17
N VAL A 244 -7.18 -11.30 -13.34
CA VAL A 244 -8.38 -10.92 -14.11
C VAL A 244 -9.14 -12.16 -14.61
N PRO A 245 -8.51 -13.19 -15.21
CA PRO A 245 -9.22 -14.41 -15.62
C PRO A 245 -9.85 -15.19 -14.46
N GLU A 246 -9.27 -15.15 -13.26
CA GLU A 246 -9.89 -15.78 -12.07
C GLU A 246 -11.10 -14.97 -11.59
N ALA A 247 -10.96 -13.65 -11.54
CA ALA A 247 -11.98 -12.77 -10.98
C ALA A 247 -13.16 -12.51 -11.91
N VAL A 248 -12.95 -12.61 -13.23
CA VAL A 248 -13.94 -12.30 -14.26
C VAL A 248 -14.14 -13.52 -15.16
N PRO A 249 -15.25 -14.25 -14.99
CA PRO A 249 -15.53 -15.44 -15.81
C PRO A 249 -15.45 -15.13 -17.32
N ASP A 250 -14.86 -16.06 -18.06
CA ASP A 250 -14.69 -15.99 -19.51
C ASP A 250 -13.73 -14.89 -20.03
N TYR A 251 -13.01 -14.17 -19.14
CA TYR A 251 -11.95 -13.28 -19.59
C TYR A 251 -10.75 -14.07 -20.11
N PRO A 252 -10.29 -13.83 -21.35
CA PRO A 252 -9.17 -14.60 -21.92
C PRO A 252 -7.86 -14.31 -21.20
N ALA A 253 -7.20 -15.33 -20.65
CA ALA A 253 -5.91 -15.18 -20.00
C ALA A 253 -4.85 -14.57 -20.94
N GLY A 254 -4.09 -13.60 -20.44
CA GLY A 254 -3.05 -12.89 -21.18
C GLY A 254 -3.57 -11.86 -22.19
N ARG A 255 -4.88 -11.64 -22.31
CA ARG A 255 -5.41 -10.60 -23.17
C ARG A 255 -5.21 -9.23 -22.53
N LEU A 256 -4.48 -8.35 -23.22
CA LEU A 256 -4.26 -6.96 -22.83
C LEU A 256 -5.21 -6.05 -23.62
N PRO A 257 -6.21 -5.42 -22.99
CA PRO A 257 -7.11 -4.49 -23.69
C PRO A 257 -6.37 -3.20 -24.01
N ALA A 258 -6.57 -2.69 -25.22
CA ALA A 258 -5.97 -1.42 -25.65
C ALA A 258 -6.78 -0.19 -25.20
N SER A 259 -8.05 -0.40 -24.84
CA SER A 259 -8.95 0.61 -24.29
C SER A 259 -10.14 -0.07 -23.60
N VAL A 260 -11.03 0.71 -23.03
CA VAL A 260 -12.29 0.20 -22.44
C VAL A 260 -13.18 -0.47 -23.51
N GLU A 261 -13.18 0.07 -24.74
CA GLU A 261 -13.96 -0.47 -25.86
C GLU A 261 -13.42 -1.81 -26.38
N ASP A 262 -12.17 -2.14 -26.05
CA ASP A 262 -11.55 -3.43 -26.42
C ASP A 262 -11.87 -4.55 -25.42
N LEU A 263 -12.62 -4.29 -24.38
CA LEU A 263 -13.04 -5.33 -23.44
C LEU A 263 -13.96 -6.34 -24.12
N PRO A 264 -13.94 -7.62 -23.68
CA PRO A 264 -14.87 -8.62 -24.18
C PRO A 264 -16.34 -8.21 -24.00
N ALA A 265 -17.20 -8.60 -24.95
CA ALA A 265 -18.61 -8.24 -24.91
C ALA A 265 -19.27 -8.67 -23.58
N GLY A 266 -19.95 -7.76 -22.93
CA GLY A 266 -20.62 -8.00 -21.66
C GLY A 266 -19.76 -7.79 -20.41
N ILE A 267 -18.50 -7.39 -20.56
CA ILE A 267 -17.60 -7.02 -19.45
C ILE A 267 -17.41 -5.50 -19.46
N ALA A 268 -17.75 -4.86 -18.36
CA ALA A 268 -17.49 -3.45 -18.13
C ALA A 268 -16.19 -3.26 -17.31
N VAL A 269 -15.66 -2.05 -17.31
CA VAL A 269 -14.45 -1.72 -16.52
C VAL A 269 -14.66 -1.98 -15.02
N GLU A 270 -15.86 -1.75 -14.53
CA GLU A 270 -16.24 -1.98 -13.15
C GLU A 270 -16.29 -3.46 -12.75
N ASP A 271 -16.31 -4.36 -13.73
CA ASP A 271 -16.24 -5.80 -13.50
C ASP A 271 -14.81 -6.30 -13.34
N LEU A 272 -13.83 -5.46 -13.68
CA LEU A 272 -12.41 -5.79 -13.55
C LEU A 272 -11.86 -5.42 -12.17
N PRO A 273 -10.95 -6.22 -11.61
CA PRO A 273 -10.18 -5.85 -10.41
C PRO A 273 -9.06 -4.84 -10.74
N VAL A 274 -9.38 -3.87 -11.57
CA VAL A 274 -8.47 -2.83 -12.09
C VAL A 274 -9.19 -1.49 -12.06
N PRO A 275 -8.76 -0.51 -11.26
CA PRO A 275 -9.32 0.84 -11.28
C PRO A 275 -9.30 1.49 -12.67
N PRO A 276 -10.35 2.24 -13.03
CA PRO A 276 -10.48 2.84 -14.37
C PRO A 276 -9.34 3.79 -14.73
N GLN A 277 -8.72 4.42 -13.75
CA GLN A 277 -7.58 5.33 -13.95
C GLN A 277 -6.42 4.68 -14.71
N TYR A 278 -6.21 3.38 -14.55
CA TYR A 278 -5.17 2.67 -15.29
C TYR A 278 -5.47 2.55 -16.79
N PHE A 279 -6.75 2.50 -17.19
CA PHE A 279 -7.16 2.64 -18.59
C PHE A 279 -6.95 4.05 -19.13
N GLU A 280 -7.08 5.04 -18.26
CA GLU A 280 -6.96 6.46 -18.60
C GLU A 280 -5.50 6.94 -18.73
N GLY A 281 -4.53 6.07 -18.47
CA GLY A 281 -3.11 6.38 -18.62
C GLY A 281 -2.39 6.80 -17.35
N PHE A 282 -3.03 6.71 -16.18
CA PHE A 282 -2.31 6.78 -14.91
C PHE A 282 -1.48 5.50 -14.71
N ARG A 283 -0.26 5.62 -14.28
CA ARG A 283 0.64 4.48 -14.07
C ARG A 283 0.74 4.06 -12.61
N SER A 284 0.58 5.00 -11.69
CA SER A 284 0.45 4.72 -10.27
C SER A 284 -0.62 5.61 -9.66
N LEU A 285 -1.31 5.12 -8.64
CA LEU A 285 -2.38 5.85 -7.96
C LEU A 285 -1.91 6.32 -6.58
N GLY A 286 -2.19 7.58 -6.29
CA GLY A 286 -1.92 8.21 -5.00
C GLY A 286 -3.04 9.19 -4.70
N SER A 287 -2.70 10.38 -4.16
CA SER A 287 -3.68 11.47 -4.06
C SER A 287 -4.12 11.93 -5.46
N ALA A 288 -5.43 12.06 -5.68
CA ALA A 288 -5.98 12.58 -6.92
C ALA A 288 -5.51 14.02 -7.22
N VAL A 289 -5.14 14.76 -6.16
CA VAL A 289 -4.68 16.15 -6.27
C VAL A 289 -3.27 16.26 -6.86
N SER A 290 -2.42 15.25 -6.64
CA SER A 290 -1.00 15.30 -6.99
C SER A 290 -0.55 14.19 -7.93
N THR A 291 -1.48 13.39 -8.45
CA THR A 291 -1.18 12.32 -9.39
C THR A 291 -1.61 12.73 -10.79
N GLU A 292 -0.69 12.69 -11.74
CA GLU A 292 -0.92 13.05 -13.13
C GLU A 292 -0.90 11.82 -14.03
N ARG A 293 -1.55 11.94 -15.19
CA ARG A 293 -1.42 10.94 -16.26
C ARG A 293 -0.01 10.94 -16.80
N THR A 294 0.51 9.77 -17.11
CA THR A 294 1.83 9.61 -17.73
C THR A 294 1.75 9.43 -19.25
N ALA A 295 0.62 8.95 -19.77
CA ALA A 295 0.38 8.73 -21.19
C ALA A 295 -1.13 8.71 -21.52
N GLU A 296 -1.46 8.63 -22.81
CA GLU A 296 -2.85 8.43 -23.30
C GLU A 296 -3.23 6.95 -23.43
N THR A 297 -2.26 6.04 -23.25
CA THR A 297 -2.46 4.59 -23.34
C THR A 297 -2.62 3.98 -21.94
N PRO A 298 -3.34 2.84 -21.82
CA PRO A 298 -3.44 2.11 -20.56
C PRO A 298 -2.08 1.81 -19.93
N ALA A 299 -2.04 1.75 -18.60
CA ALA A 299 -0.80 1.59 -17.83
C ALA A 299 0.07 0.42 -18.31
N TRP A 300 -0.54 -0.74 -18.58
CA TRP A 300 0.15 -1.96 -19.02
C TRP A 300 0.69 -1.93 -20.46
N LEU A 301 0.35 -0.92 -21.25
CA LEU A 301 0.86 -0.71 -22.61
C LEU A 301 1.92 0.39 -22.70
N GLN A 302 2.26 1.02 -21.59
CA GLN A 302 3.28 2.07 -21.56
C GLN A 302 4.69 1.49 -21.60
N ASP A 303 5.68 2.30 -21.99
CA ASP A 303 7.09 1.91 -22.05
C ASP A 303 7.70 1.87 -20.63
N MET A 304 7.48 0.77 -19.92
CA MET A 304 7.97 0.57 -18.55
C MET A 304 9.49 0.42 -18.48
N ALA A 305 10.12 0.00 -19.57
CA ALA A 305 11.56 -0.24 -19.61
C ALA A 305 12.38 1.07 -19.65
N ASN A 306 11.81 2.13 -20.23
CA ASN A 306 12.53 3.39 -20.46
C ASN A 306 11.95 4.57 -19.66
N THR A 307 10.91 4.34 -18.86
CA THR A 307 10.27 5.38 -18.06
C THR A 307 10.10 4.94 -16.62
N THR A 308 10.09 5.89 -15.69
CA THR A 308 9.86 5.60 -14.27
C THR A 308 8.36 5.62 -13.95
N GLU A 309 7.90 4.71 -13.11
CA GLU A 309 6.52 4.61 -12.66
C GLU A 309 6.01 5.92 -12.03
N ARG A 310 6.87 6.61 -11.29
CA ARG A 310 6.56 7.83 -10.56
C ARG A 310 6.78 9.13 -11.34
N ALA A 311 7.02 9.06 -12.65
CA ALA A 311 7.20 10.26 -13.48
C ALA A 311 6.02 11.24 -13.43
N GLY A 312 4.80 10.76 -13.11
CA GLY A 312 3.60 11.56 -12.93
C GLY A 312 3.33 12.05 -11.49
N ARG A 313 4.28 11.86 -10.55
CA ARG A 313 4.16 12.35 -9.16
C ARG A 313 5.15 13.48 -8.92
N ALA A 314 4.76 14.47 -8.08
CA ALA A 314 5.63 15.60 -7.73
C ALA A 314 6.98 15.12 -7.16
N GLN A 315 8.08 15.66 -7.71
CA GLN A 315 9.45 15.20 -7.52
C GLN A 315 10.10 15.55 -6.17
N ASP A 316 9.49 16.43 -5.35
CA ASP A 316 10.12 16.99 -4.14
C ASP A 316 10.13 16.05 -2.92
N LYS A 317 10.07 14.72 -3.13
CA LYS A 317 9.76 13.78 -2.05
C LYS A 317 10.93 12.98 -1.48
N GLU A 318 12.14 13.01 -2.04
CA GLU A 318 13.24 12.20 -1.50
C GLU A 318 13.64 12.63 -0.08
N ASP A 319 13.79 13.94 0.15
CA ASP A 319 14.09 14.49 1.48
C ASP A 319 12.92 14.30 2.45
N LEU A 320 11.69 14.47 1.97
CA LEU A 320 10.48 14.24 2.75
C LEU A 320 10.34 12.77 3.15
N MET A 321 10.57 11.85 2.22
CA MET A 321 10.48 10.41 2.46
C MET A 321 11.56 9.92 3.43
N GLY A 322 12.78 10.50 3.39
CA GLY A 322 13.83 10.22 4.37
C GLY A 322 13.38 10.56 5.79
N ARG A 323 12.85 11.77 6.00
CA ARG A 323 12.34 12.21 7.30
C ARG A 323 11.12 11.43 7.79
N LEU A 324 10.20 11.07 6.89
CA LEU A 324 9.03 10.25 7.23
C LEU A 324 9.39 8.80 7.57
N ARG A 325 10.46 8.25 6.94
CA ARG A 325 10.98 6.91 7.26
C ARG A 325 11.46 6.84 8.72
N ASP A 326 12.14 7.87 9.19
CA ASP A 326 12.61 7.96 10.59
C ASP A 326 11.45 7.98 11.59
N LEU A 327 10.25 8.36 11.14
CA LEU A 327 9.00 8.37 11.91
C LEU A 327 8.13 7.13 11.68
N GLY A 328 8.68 6.05 11.11
CA GLY A 328 7.97 4.80 10.88
C GLY A 328 7.10 4.76 9.62
N TYR A 329 7.13 5.79 8.78
CA TYR A 329 6.48 5.76 7.48
C TYR A 329 7.29 4.88 6.52
N MET A 330 6.75 3.69 6.19
CA MET A 330 7.27 2.64 5.28
C MET A 330 8.71 2.26 5.46
#